data_12759bc24dacbe6359ff1b2678a68d70
#
_entry.id   12759bc24dacbe6359ff1b2678a68d70
#
_cell.length_a   1.000
_cell.length_b   1.000
_cell.length_c   1.000
_cell.angle_alpha   90.00
_cell.angle_beta   90.00
_cell.angle_gamma   90.00
#
_symmetry.space_group_name_H-M   'P 1'
#
loop_
_entity.id
_entity.type
_entity.pdbx_description
1 polymer ?
#
loop_
_entity_poly.entity_id
_entity_poly.type
_entity_poly.pdbx_seq_one_letter_code
_entity_poly.pdbx_strand_id
1 'polypeptide(L)' 'MQKDDFDEIDLKEIWAMIVKKMNKEGEEVCPNSSSFYKTQDGIECSLRKKNGDLIGICYRVNDRSGGYSWIIEKSI' A
#
# COMPACT_ATOMS: atom_id res chain seq x y z
N MET A 1 -17.75 17.93 7.69
CA MET A 1 -17.40 16.56 7.32
C MET A 1 -15.89 16.39 7.33
N GLN A 2 -15.44 15.38 8.02
CA GLN A 2 -14.02 15.14 8.12
C GLN A 2 -13.50 14.48 6.85
N LYS A 3 -12.41 15.00 6.33
CA LYS A 3 -11.82 14.46 5.12
C LYS A 3 -11.10 13.17 5.44
N ASP A 4 -11.31 12.16 4.62
CA ASP A 4 -10.62 10.89 4.75
C ASP A 4 -9.18 11.06 4.26
N ASP A 5 -8.24 10.38 4.91
CA ASP A 5 -6.84 10.38 4.48
C ASP A 5 -6.69 9.85 3.05
N PHE A 6 -7.60 9.00 2.61
CA PHE A 6 -7.59 8.49 1.25
C PHE A 6 -7.78 9.58 0.20
N ASP A 7 -8.44 10.68 0.56
CA ASP A 7 -8.64 11.79 -0.36
C ASP A 7 -7.34 12.52 -0.67
N GLU A 8 -6.34 12.37 0.18
CA GLU A 8 -5.05 13.01 0.02
C GLU A 8 -4.02 12.11 -0.66
N ILE A 9 -4.36 10.86 -0.90
CA ILE A 9 -3.47 9.89 -1.50
C ILE A 9 -3.72 9.83 -2.99
N ASP A 10 -2.66 9.98 -3.76
CA ASP A 10 -2.72 9.67 -5.19
C ASP A 10 -2.57 8.16 -5.34
N LEU A 11 -3.68 7.47 -5.35
CA LEU A 11 -3.69 6.01 -5.42
C LEU A 11 -2.99 5.50 -6.68
N LYS A 12 -3.08 6.24 -7.77
CA LYS A 12 -2.44 5.86 -9.02
C LYS A 12 -0.92 5.85 -8.88
N GLU A 13 -0.36 6.88 -8.25
CA GLU A 13 1.08 6.95 -8.01
C GLU A 13 1.54 5.87 -7.06
N ILE A 14 0.79 5.65 -5.98
CA ILE A 14 1.13 4.63 -4.99
C ILE A 14 1.12 3.25 -5.62
N TRP A 15 0.08 2.95 -6.42
CA TRP A 15 0.02 1.65 -7.09
C TRP A 15 1.14 1.47 -8.08
N ALA A 16 1.52 2.51 -8.82
CA ALA A 16 2.66 2.43 -9.74
C ALA A 16 3.94 2.08 -8.99
N MET A 17 4.17 2.68 -7.84
CA MET A 17 5.33 2.39 -7.00
C MET A 17 5.31 0.95 -6.49
N ILE A 18 4.16 0.51 -5.98
CA ILE A 18 4.01 -0.84 -5.44
C ILE A 18 4.25 -1.89 -6.52
N VAL A 19 3.62 -1.73 -7.67
CA VAL A 19 3.76 -2.67 -8.77
C VAL A 19 5.21 -2.74 -9.23
N LYS A 20 5.85 -1.60 -9.38
CA LYS A 20 7.25 -1.55 -9.80
C LYS A 20 8.16 -2.29 -8.83
N LYS A 21 7.98 -2.06 -7.54
CA LYS A 21 8.82 -2.71 -6.53
C LYS A 21 8.57 -4.21 -6.46
N MET A 22 7.31 -4.61 -6.49
CA MET A 22 6.96 -6.03 -6.38
C MET A 22 7.40 -6.81 -7.62
N ASN A 23 7.26 -6.22 -8.81
CA ASN A 23 7.74 -6.87 -10.02
C ASN A 23 9.25 -7.08 -9.99
N LYS A 24 9.98 -6.11 -9.44
CA LYS A 24 11.44 -6.23 -9.31
C LYS A 24 11.83 -7.41 -8.43
N GLU A 25 10.99 -7.76 -7.48
CA GLU A 25 11.23 -8.89 -6.58
C GLU A 25 10.60 -10.18 -7.10
N GLY A 26 10.04 -10.18 -8.30
CA GLY A 26 9.45 -11.37 -8.90
C GLY A 26 8.03 -11.65 -8.46
N GLU A 27 7.38 -10.71 -7.80
CA GLU A 27 6.01 -10.87 -7.33
C GLU A 27 5.06 -10.04 -8.17
N GLU A 28 3.91 -10.61 -8.50
CA GLU A 28 2.88 -9.91 -9.26
C GLU A 28 1.72 -9.55 -8.35
N VAL A 29 1.60 -8.26 -8.03
CA VAL A 29 0.50 -7.76 -7.21
C VAL A 29 -0.63 -7.31 -8.12
N CYS A 30 -1.87 -7.59 -7.70
CA CYS A 30 -3.06 -7.19 -8.45
C CYS A 30 -3.80 -6.10 -7.68
N PRO A 31 -3.84 -4.86 -8.18
CA PRO A 31 -4.54 -3.78 -7.49
C PRO A 31 -6.04 -4.05 -7.28
N ASN A 32 -6.66 -4.78 -8.20
CA ASN A 32 -8.09 -5.09 -8.09
C ASN A 32 -8.40 -6.07 -6.95
N SER A 33 -7.41 -6.86 -6.54
CA SER A 33 -7.55 -7.80 -5.43
C SER A 33 -6.99 -7.26 -4.13
N SER A 34 -6.45 -6.05 -4.17
CA SER A 34 -5.82 -5.40 -3.04
C SER A 34 -6.55 -4.09 -2.74
N SER A 35 -6.55 -3.66 -1.49
CA SER A 35 -7.23 -2.42 -1.14
C SER A 35 -6.56 -1.75 0.05
N PHE A 36 -6.63 -0.43 0.06
CA PHE A 36 -6.17 0.36 1.20
C PHE A 36 -7.27 0.45 2.24
N TYR A 37 -6.88 0.50 3.50
CA TYR A 37 -7.81 0.65 4.60
C TYR A 37 -7.12 1.42 5.73
N LYS A 38 -7.94 2.05 6.55
CA LYS A 38 -7.42 2.78 7.71
C LYS A 38 -7.22 1.83 8.87
N THR A 39 -6.12 2.03 9.59
CA THR A 39 -5.83 1.32 10.81
C THR A 39 -5.66 2.34 11.93
N GLN A 40 -5.48 1.85 13.14
CA GLN A 40 -5.20 2.70 14.29
C GLN A 40 -3.93 3.52 14.09
N ASP A 41 -2.97 2.96 13.38
CA ASP A 41 -1.66 3.60 13.17
C ASP A 41 -1.54 4.36 11.85
N GLY A 42 -2.59 4.35 11.04
CA GLY A 42 -2.57 5.08 9.77
C GLY A 42 -3.25 4.33 8.65
N ILE A 43 -2.56 4.20 7.53
CA ILE A 43 -3.12 3.59 6.33
C ILE A 43 -2.28 2.38 5.95
N GLU A 44 -2.97 1.30 5.60
CA GLU A 44 -2.33 0.03 5.24
C GLU A 44 -3.02 -0.58 4.03
N CYS A 45 -2.29 -1.38 3.29
CA CYS A 45 -2.84 -2.10 2.14
C CYS A 45 -2.36 -3.54 2.16
N SER A 46 -3.29 -4.47 2.01
CA SER A 46 -2.95 -5.88 1.84
C SER A 46 -2.66 -6.12 0.37
N LEU A 47 -1.44 -6.52 0.05
CA LEU A 47 -1.01 -6.77 -1.32
C LEU A 47 -1.32 -8.21 -1.69
N ARG A 48 -2.13 -8.41 -2.73
CA ARG A 48 -2.60 -9.72 -3.12
C ARG A 48 -2.40 -9.98 -4.60
N LYS A 49 -2.26 -11.25 -4.93
CA LYS A 49 -2.26 -11.70 -6.31
C LYS A 49 -3.69 -11.70 -6.86
N LYS A 50 -3.80 -11.90 -8.16
CA LYS A 50 -5.10 -11.95 -8.82
C LYS A 50 -6.02 -13.02 -8.23
N ASN A 51 -5.46 -14.12 -7.76
CA ASN A 51 -6.23 -15.20 -7.13
C ASN A 51 -6.60 -14.92 -5.67
N GLY A 52 -6.15 -13.79 -5.11
CA GLY A 52 -6.47 -13.39 -3.74
C GLY A 52 -5.42 -13.75 -2.72
N ASP A 53 -4.36 -14.44 -3.08
CA ASP A 53 -3.30 -14.82 -2.15
C ASP A 53 -2.56 -13.60 -1.64
N LEU A 54 -2.37 -13.54 -0.33
CA LEU A 54 -1.63 -12.44 0.31
C LEU A 54 -0.13 -12.61 0.05
N ILE A 55 0.50 -11.57 -0.50
CA ILE A 55 1.92 -11.60 -0.79
C ILE A 55 2.70 -10.57 0.03
N GLY A 56 2.02 -9.66 0.68
CA GLY A 56 2.69 -8.67 1.51
C GLY A 56 1.76 -7.59 1.95
N ILE A 57 2.31 -6.60 2.62
CA ILE A 57 1.58 -5.41 3.04
C ILE A 57 2.35 -4.16 2.68
N CYS A 58 1.62 -3.09 2.45
CA CYS A 58 2.19 -1.76 2.26
C CYS A 58 1.55 -0.84 3.29
N TYR A 59 2.35 -0.07 4.00
CA TYR A 59 1.80 0.83 5.00
C TYR A 59 2.56 2.14 5.02
N ARG A 60 1.90 3.16 5.53
CA ARG A 60 2.45 4.51 5.61
C ARG A 60 2.99 4.75 7.01
N VAL A 61 4.22 5.25 7.06
CA VAL A 61 4.86 5.65 8.31
C VAL A 61 5.08 7.15 8.28
N ASN A 62 4.61 7.84 9.30
CA ASN A 62 4.81 9.28 9.42
C ASN A 62 6.14 9.54 10.09
N ASP A 63 6.87 10.55 9.60
CA ASP A 63 8.13 10.94 10.23
C ASP A 63 7.94 12.19 11.10
N ARG A 64 9.01 12.59 11.78
CA ARG A 64 8.97 13.72 12.72
C ARG A 64 8.87 15.08 12.04
N SER A 65 9.22 15.15 10.77
CA SER A 65 9.22 16.42 10.04
C SER A 65 7.86 16.72 9.40
N GLY A 66 6.87 15.86 9.64
CA GLY A 66 5.55 16.03 9.07
C GLY A 66 5.36 15.35 7.73
N GLY A 67 6.38 14.66 7.25
CA GLY A 67 6.29 13.88 6.03
C GLY A 67 5.91 12.44 6.32
N TYR A 68 5.94 11.61 5.29
CA TYR A 68 5.65 10.19 5.45
C TYR A 68 6.41 9.39 4.40
N SER A 69 6.51 8.09 4.67
CA SER A 69 7.12 7.13 3.76
C SER A 69 6.24 5.90 3.67
N TRP A 70 6.26 5.26 2.50
CA TRP A 70 5.54 4.01 2.28
C TRP A 70 6.51 2.86 2.38
N ILE A 71 6.16 1.86 3.18
CA ILE A 71 6.98 0.68 3.41
C ILE A 71 6.24 -0.54 2.89
N ILE A 72 6.96 -1.37 2.15
CA ILE A 72 6.41 -2.62 1.63
C ILE A 72 7.14 -3.77 2.31
N GLU A 73 6.38 -4.64 2.96
CA GLU A 73 6.91 -5.83 3.59
C GLU A 73 6.30 -7.06 2.93
N LYS A 74 7.13 -7.96 2.48
CA LYS A 74 6.65 -9.19 1.88
C LYS A 74 6.21 -10.16 2.96
N SER A 75 5.10 -10.82 2.70
CA SER A 75 4.62 -11.91 3.54
C SER A 75 5.25 -13.20 3.06
N ILE A 76 5.81 -13.96 3.96
CA ILE A 76 6.47 -15.22 3.62
C ILE A 76 5.51 -16.37 3.85
#